data_bc5098117221896180fd2607236ae9d7
#
_entry.id   bc5098117221896180fd2607236ae9d7
#
_cell.length_a   1.000
_cell.length_b   1.000
_cell.length_c   1.000
_cell.angle_alpha   90.00
_cell.angle_beta   90.00
_cell.angle_gamma   90.00
#
_symmetry.space_group_name_H-M   'P 1'
#
loop_
_entity.id
_entity.type
_entity.pdbx_description
1 polymer ?
#
loop_
_entity_poly.entity_id
_entity_poly.type
_entity_poly.pdbx_seq_one_letter_code
_entity_poly.pdbx_strand_id
1 'polypeptide(L)'
;MKDIHNFTENDLDIMYIIENNPKLTQRVIANRLGISLGKVNFCIQSLVDVGFIKLKNFSNSENKLGYVYILTPKGAVAKLRIANKFLLKKQAEYEKLYNYIHESES
;
A
#
# COMPACT_ATOMS: atom_id res chain seq x y z
N MET A 1 9.45 -13.04 9.77
CA MET A 1 8.46 -12.82 8.70
C MET A 1 7.42 -11.83 9.20
N LYS A 2 7.10 -10.82 8.40
CA LYS A 2 6.15 -9.80 8.80
C LYS A 2 4.73 -10.32 8.69
N ASP A 3 3.98 -10.26 9.80
CA ASP A 3 2.56 -10.63 9.82
C ASP A 3 1.73 -9.57 9.10
N ILE A 4 0.57 -9.96 8.58
CA ILE A 4 -0.38 -9.07 7.92
C ILE A 4 -0.84 -7.93 8.85
N HIS A 5 -0.85 -8.17 10.17
CA HIS A 5 -1.20 -7.15 11.16
C HIS A 5 -0.14 -6.06 11.32
N ASN A 6 1.07 -6.28 10.79
CA ASN A 6 2.16 -5.31 10.88
C ASN A 6 2.25 -4.38 9.65
N PHE A 7 1.38 -4.59 8.66
CA PHE A 7 1.34 -3.71 7.50
C PHE A 7 0.55 -2.44 7.82
N THR A 8 1.04 -1.32 7.32
CA THR A 8 0.46 0.00 7.57
C THR A 8 -0.45 0.41 6.41
N GLU A 9 -1.19 1.51 6.59
CA GLU A 9 -1.97 2.07 5.48
C GLU A 9 -1.08 2.52 4.34
N ASN A 10 0.14 2.99 4.62
CA ASN A 10 1.09 3.34 3.56
C ASN A 10 1.43 2.12 2.70
N ASP A 11 1.63 0.96 3.31
CA ASP A 11 1.84 -0.28 2.57
C ASP A 11 0.66 -0.59 1.66
N LEU A 12 -0.56 -0.46 2.19
CA LEU A 12 -1.79 -0.71 1.44
C LEU A 12 -1.92 0.25 0.26
N ASP A 13 -1.70 1.54 0.49
CA ASP A 13 -1.80 2.56 -0.54
C ASP A 13 -0.78 2.30 -1.66
N ILE A 14 0.43 1.90 -1.29
CA ILE A 14 1.48 1.55 -2.25
C ILE A 14 1.06 0.36 -3.11
N MET A 15 0.47 -0.67 -2.50
CA MET A 15 -0.01 -1.85 -3.23
C MET A 15 -1.09 -1.46 -4.25
N TYR A 16 -2.03 -0.58 -3.89
CA TYR A 16 -3.06 -0.08 -4.80
C TYR A 16 -2.46 0.74 -5.94
N ILE A 17 -1.51 1.60 -5.64
CA ILE A 17 -0.86 2.43 -6.66
C ILE A 17 -0.12 1.55 -7.65
N ILE A 18 0.64 0.58 -7.17
CA ILE A 18 1.43 -0.32 -8.02
C ILE A 18 0.52 -1.18 -8.90
N GLU A 19 -0.59 -1.68 -8.35
CA GLU A 19 -1.54 -2.48 -9.11
C GLU A 19 -2.10 -1.72 -10.30
N ASN A 20 -2.43 -0.44 -10.10
CA ASN A 20 -3.05 0.38 -11.13
C ASN A 20 -2.05 1.09 -12.03
N ASN A 21 -0.83 1.34 -11.56
CA ASN A 21 0.18 2.09 -12.29
C ASN A 21 1.57 1.49 -12.05
N PRO A 22 1.89 0.33 -12.64
CA PRO A 22 3.15 -0.36 -12.33
C PRO A 22 4.41 0.38 -12.79
N LYS A 23 4.27 1.37 -13.65
CA LYS A 23 5.42 2.12 -14.18
C LYS A 23 5.77 3.36 -13.37
N LEU A 24 5.05 3.65 -12.28
CA LEU A 24 5.35 4.81 -11.45
C LEU A 24 6.65 4.60 -10.68
N THR A 25 7.44 5.67 -10.60
CA THR A 25 8.67 5.66 -9.81
C THR A 25 8.35 5.81 -8.33
N GLN A 26 9.27 5.40 -7.48
CA GLN A 26 9.12 5.58 -6.02
C GLN A 26 8.97 7.06 -5.65
N ARG A 27 9.64 7.95 -6.37
CA ARG A 27 9.54 9.40 -6.11
C ARG A 27 8.12 9.91 -6.37
N VAL A 28 7.48 9.46 -7.45
CA VAL A 28 6.10 9.84 -7.75
C VAL A 28 5.15 9.29 -6.70
N ILE A 29 5.37 8.05 -6.27
CA ILE A 29 4.55 7.43 -5.20
C ILE A 29 4.70 8.25 -3.90
N ALA A 30 5.92 8.60 -3.55
CA ALA A 30 6.18 9.40 -2.35
C ALA A 30 5.44 10.74 -2.40
N ASN A 31 5.49 11.42 -3.55
CA ASN A 31 4.79 12.69 -3.73
C ASN A 31 3.27 12.54 -3.62
N ARG A 32 2.71 11.48 -4.20
CA ARG A 32 1.26 11.21 -4.14
C ARG A 32 0.78 10.95 -2.72
N LEU A 33 1.59 10.25 -1.94
CA LEU A 33 1.22 9.88 -0.57
C LEU A 33 1.63 10.91 0.47
N GLY A 34 2.43 11.90 0.08
CA GLY A 34 2.93 12.90 1.02
C GLY A 34 3.88 12.33 2.06
N ILE A 35 4.67 11.31 1.68
CA ILE A 35 5.65 10.69 2.56
C ILE A 35 7.04 10.76 1.91
N SER A 36 8.07 10.45 2.69
CA SER A 36 9.44 10.52 2.18
C SER A 36 9.73 9.38 1.18
N LEU A 37 10.70 9.63 0.31
CA LEU A 37 11.21 8.60 -0.62
C LEU A 37 11.75 7.40 0.14
N GLY A 38 12.46 7.64 1.24
CA GLY A 38 12.98 6.57 2.09
C GLY A 38 11.88 5.71 2.67
N LYS A 39 10.76 6.32 3.06
CA LYS A 39 9.60 5.58 3.58
C LYS A 39 8.99 4.69 2.50
N VAL A 40 8.83 5.21 1.28
CA VAL A 40 8.34 4.41 0.15
C VAL A 40 9.27 3.24 -0.12
N ASN A 41 10.58 3.49 -0.17
CA ASN A 41 11.57 2.45 -0.40
C ASN A 41 11.47 1.35 0.66
N PHE A 42 11.36 1.74 1.93
CA PHE A 42 11.23 0.79 3.04
C PHE A 42 9.97 -0.07 2.88
N CYS A 43 8.84 0.54 2.56
CA CYS A 43 7.58 -0.18 2.37
C CYS A 43 7.67 -1.16 1.20
N ILE A 44 8.19 -0.71 0.06
CA ILE A 44 8.34 -1.56 -1.12
C ILE A 44 9.27 -2.73 -0.83
N GLN A 45 10.39 -2.49 -0.17
CA GLN A 45 11.33 -3.55 0.18
C GLN A 45 10.66 -4.61 1.07
N SER A 46 9.91 -4.16 2.05
CA SER A 46 9.15 -5.06 2.93
C SER A 46 8.14 -5.89 2.15
N LEU A 47 7.42 -5.26 1.21
CA LEU A 47 6.41 -5.95 0.40
C LEU A 47 7.05 -6.95 -0.57
N VAL A 48 8.23 -6.62 -1.10
CA VAL A 48 9.00 -7.55 -1.94
C VAL A 48 9.47 -8.75 -1.11
N ASP A 49 9.99 -8.50 0.09
CA ASP A 49 10.53 -9.55 0.96
C ASP A 49 9.48 -10.60 1.33
N VAL A 50 8.23 -10.20 1.51
CA VAL A 50 7.15 -11.14 1.83
C VAL A 50 6.45 -11.70 0.58
N GLY A 51 6.87 -11.29 -0.61
CA GLY A 51 6.34 -11.83 -1.86
C GLY A 51 5.02 -11.21 -2.33
N PHE A 52 4.64 -10.04 -1.82
CA PHE A 52 3.42 -9.34 -2.25
C PHE A 52 3.66 -8.49 -3.49
N ILE A 53 4.88 -8.02 -3.66
CA ILE A 53 5.30 -7.26 -4.82
C ILE A 53 6.52 -7.95 -5.42
N LYS A 54 6.61 -7.90 -6.74
CA LYS A 54 7.72 -8.45 -7.51
C LYS A 54 8.28 -7.35 -8.39
N LEU A 55 9.61 -7.27 -8.44
CA LEU A 55 10.31 -6.39 -9.36
C LEU A 55 10.52 -7.14 -10.67
N LYS A 56 10.11 -6.54 -11.77
CA LYS A 56 10.24 -7.14 -13.09
C LYS A 56 10.98 -6.18 -14.02
N ASN A 57 11.92 -6.74 -14.78
CA ASN A 57 12.63 -5.99 -15.81
C ASN A 57 11.74 -5.87 -17.04
N PHE A 58 11.84 -4.74 -17.74
CA PHE A 58 11.22 -4.59 -19.03
C PHE A 58 12.15 -3.82 -19.98
N SER A 59 11.94 -4.02 -21.27
CA SER A 59 12.64 -3.29 -22.32
C SER A 59 11.60 -2.51 -23.12
N ASN A 60 11.87 -1.23 -23.38
CA ASN A 60 10.97 -0.42 -24.20
C ASN A 60 11.50 -0.33 -25.65
N SER A 61 10.72 0.33 -26.52
CA SER A 61 11.05 0.48 -27.94
C SER A 61 12.32 1.29 -28.20
N GLU A 62 12.85 1.97 -27.21
CA GLU A 62 14.09 2.74 -27.31
C GLU A 62 15.31 1.97 -26.78
N ASN A 63 15.15 0.68 -26.55
CA ASN A 63 16.18 -0.22 -25.99
C ASN A 63 16.64 0.17 -24.58
N LYS A 64 15.80 0.88 -23.85
CA LYS A 64 16.07 1.19 -22.45
C LYS A 64 15.55 0.08 -21.57
N LEU A 65 16.40 -0.39 -20.67
CA LEU A 65 15.98 -1.32 -19.63
C LEU A 65 15.41 -0.53 -18.46
N GLY A 66 14.29 -0.97 -17.97
CA GLY A 66 13.65 -0.37 -16.82
C GLY A 66 13.11 -1.44 -15.90
N TYR A 67 12.52 -0.98 -14.81
CA TYR A 67 11.91 -1.85 -13.81
C TYR A 67 10.49 -1.44 -13.59
N VAL A 68 9.61 -2.42 -13.40
CA VAL A 68 8.24 -2.21 -12.97
C VAL A 68 8.00 -3.06 -11.73
N TYR A 69 7.19 -2.55 -10.83
CA TYR A 69 6.72 -3.32 -9.70
C TYR A 69 5.38 -3.94 -10.05
N ILE A 70 5.22 -5.20 -9.74
CA ILE A 70 3.98 -5.94 -10.04
C ILE A 70 3.45 -6.51 -8.75
N LEU A 71 2.14 -6.36 -8.53
CA LEU A 71 1.45 -7.01 -7.44
C LEU A 71 1.32 -8.50 -7.79
N THR A 72 1.82 -9.37 -6.92
CA THR A 72 1.70 -10.82 -7.12
C THR A 72 0.30 -11.31 -6.77
N PRO A 73 -0.10 -12.53 -7.21
CA PRO A 73 -1.38 -13.11 -6.76
C PRO A 73 -1.47 -13.18 -5.24
N LYS A 74 -0.39 -13.54 -4.56
CA LYS A 74 -0.32 -13.54 -3.10
C LYS A 74 -0.54 -12.13 -2.56
N GLY A 75 0.05 -11.11 -3.20
CA GLY A 75 -0.14 -9.72 -2.83
C GLY A 75 -1.57 -9.24 -3.05
N ALA A 76 -2.23 -9.67 -4.12
CA ALA A 76 -3.63 -9.30 -4.38
C ALA A 76 -4.54 -9.80 -3.26
N VAL A 77 -4.34 -11.03 -2.80
CA VAL A 77 -5.10 -11.58 -1.67
C VAL A 77 -4.79 -10.81 -0.40
N ALA A 78 -3.52 -10.59 -0.12
CA ALA A 78 -3.09 -9.85 1.08
C ALA A 78 -3.63 -8.42 1.09
N LYS A 79 -3.65 -7.75 -0.06
CA LYS A 79 -4.19 -6.39 -0.21
C LYS A 79 -5.63 -6.32 0.31
N LEU A 80 -6.47 -7.26 -0.10
CA LEU A 80 -7.87 -7.28 0.34
C LEU A 80 -7.99 -7.52 1.85
N ARG A 81 -7.16 -8.40 2.40
CA ARG A 81 -7.17 -8.66 3.85
C ARG A 81 -6.72 -7.44 4.64
N ILE A 82 -5.68 -6.76 4.18
CA ILE A 82 -5.17 -5.56 4.83
C ILE A 82 -6.20 -4.44 4.73
N ALA A 83 -6.83 -4.26 3.56
CA ALA A 83 -7.88 -3.27 3.38
C ALA A 83 -9.05 -3.51 4.32
N ASN A 84 -9.48 -4.76 4.47
CA ASN A 84 -10.57 -5.11 5.39
C ASN A 84 -10.21 -4.80 6.85
N LYS A 85 -8.98 -5.09 7.24
CA LYS A 85 -8.48 -4.75 8.58
C LYS A 85 -8.64 -3.25 8.88
N PHE A 86 -8.20 -2.40 7.93
CA PHE A 86 -8.32 -0.95 8.11
C PHE A 86 -9.75 -0.46 8.02
N LEU A 87 -10.56 -1.08 7.17
CA LEU A 87 -11.99 -0.76 7.09
C LEU A 87 -12.66 -0.95 8.46
N LEU A 88 -12.44 -2.11 9.07
CA LEU A 88 -13.03 -2.41 10.38
C LEU A 88 -12.54 -1.45 11.46
N LYS A 89 -11.25 -1.12 11.43
CA LYS A 89 -10.67 -0.16 12.37
C LYS A 89 -11.30 1.22 12.21
N LYS A 90 -11.46 1.69 10.97
CA LYS A 90 -12.04 3.01 10.72
C LYS A 90 -13.53 3.05 11.04
N GLN A 91 -14.25 1.96 10.86
CA GLN A 91 -15.66 1.87 11.28
C GLN A 91 -15.76 2.00 12.79
N ALA A 92 -14.90 1.32 13.55
CA ALA A 92 -14.90 1.40 14.99
C ALA A 92 -14.56 2.82 15.48
N GLU A 93 -13.58 3.47 14.83
CA GLU A 93 -13.21 4.85 15.14
C GLU A 93 -14.36 5.82 14.82
N TYR A 94 -15.03 5.63 13.70
CA TYR A 94 -16.18 6.43 13.32
C TYR A 94 -17.31 6.32 14.35
N GLU A 95 -17.66 5.10 14.73
CA GLU A 95 -18.73 4.87 15.71
C GLU A 95 -18.40 5.48 17.06
N LYS A 96 -17.14 5.38 17.46
CA LYS A 96 -16.67 5.99 18.72
C LYS A 96 -16.88 7.51 18.71
N LEU A 97 -16.45 8.17 17.63
CA LEU A 97 -16.61 9.62 17.51
C LEU A 97 -18.08 10.03 17.38
N TYR A 98 -18.84 9.25 16.63
CA TYR A 98 -20.29 9.46 16.50
C TYR A 98 -20.96 9.43 17.88
N ASN A 99 -20.64 8.42 18.69
CA ASN A 99 -21.22 8.29 20.02
C ASN A 99 -20.81 9.43 20.94
N TYR A 100 -19.57 9.91 20.85
CA TYR A 100 -19.13 11.07 21.63
C TYR A 100 -19.99 12.29 21.36
N ILE A 101 -20.29 12.54 20.08
CA ILE A 101 -21.11 13.68 19.67
C ILE A 101 -22.54 13.51 20.17
N HIS A 102 -23.13 12.35 19.97
CA HIS A 102 -24.52 12.10 20.35
C HIS A 102 -24.74 12.03 21.87
N GLU A 103 -23.77 11.54 22.61
CA GLU A 103 -23.83 11.55 24.06
C GLU A 103 -23.82 12.98 24.62
N SER A 104 -23.11 13.88 23.94
CA SER A 104 -23.03 15.29 24.34
C SER A 104 -24.35 16.04 24.11
N GLU A 105 -25.19 15.54 23.19
CA GLU A 105 -26.46 16.17 22.82
C GLU A 105 -27.63 15.75 23.68
N SER A 106 -27.45 14.74 24.49
CA SER A 106 -28.54 14.20 25.30
C SER A 106 -28.64 14.84 26.70
#